data_9c9a26bf36b10677276a9da123e01daf
#
_entry.id   9c9a26bf36b10677276a9da123e01daf
#
_cell.length_a   1.000
_cell.length_b   1.000
_cell.length_c   1.000
_cell.angle_alpha   90.00
_cell.angle_beta   90.00
_cell.angle_gamma   90.00
#
_symmetry.space_group_name_H-M   'P 1'
#
loop_
_entity.id
_entity.type
_entity.pdbx_description
1 polymer ?
#
loop_
_entity_poly.entity_id
_entity_poly.type
_entity_poly.pdbx_seq_one_letter_code
_entity_poly.pdbx_strand_id
1 'polypeptide(L)'
;MTFHPVAENIFRVTAGIFRSNAYLCSDPRGDFVIDPGLDPETIDAAARHLGIRPRYVFCTHGHFDHIGGAAYFQRAYGAEVFLRTADLKLMKSGNFMLMAMKIDARITLPDPTLLPGETAMSIAGDLVSYHPLPGHTPGSALIEYGQHIFSGDSLYAQGIGLSSLPGEDHALLRTNLNNLVGQVPEDTLIHPGHGPSARFGDILRNNQALADFLVQPAEGSATSGVGA
;
A
#
# COMPACT_ATOMS: atom_id res chain seq x y z
N MET A 1 -2.80 19.73 13.01
CA MET A 1 -2.76 18.26 12.83
C MET A 1 -3.95 17.90 12.00
N THR A 2 -3.76 17.27 10.84
CA THR A 2 -4.85 17.04 9.90
C THR A 2 -4.98 15.54 9.67
N PHE A 3 -6.04 14.95 10.18
CA PHE A 3 -6.50 13.63 9.79
C PHE A 3 -7.93 13.75 9.21
N HIS A 4 -8.30 12.81 8.35
CA HIS A 4 -9.60 12.80 7.70
C HIS A 4 -10.30 11.46 7.97
N PRO A 5 -11.50 11.44 8.56
CA PRO A 5 -12.29 10.22 8.62
C PRO A 5 -12.64 9.80 7.19
N VAL A 6 -12.36 8.54 6.84
CA VAL A 6 -12.66 7.97 5.51
C VAL A 6 -13.73 6.89 5.60
N ALA A 7 -13.90 6.33 6.80
CA ALA A 7 -15.01 5.45 7.18
C ALA A 7 -15.19 5.48 8.71
N GLU A 8 -16.17 4.75 9.22
CA GLU A 8 -16.29 4.53 10.66
C GLU A 8 -15.00 3.83 11.16
N ASN A 9 -14.38 4.40 12.19
CA ASN A 9 -13.13 3.89 12.79
C ASN A 9 -11.90 3.81 11.87
N ILE A 10 -11.91 4.46 10.70
CA ILE A 10 -10.77 4.54 9.79
C ILE A 10 -10.46 6.01 9.49
N PHE A 11 -9.24 6.42 9.80
CA PHE A 11 -8.77 7.80 9.65
C PHE A 11 -7.52 7.84 8.80
N ARG A 12 -7.54 8.66 7.73
CA ARG A 12 -6.38 8.89 6.88
C ARG A 12 -5.55 10.05 7.42
N VAL A 13 -4.25 9.85 7.52
CA VAL A 13 -3.24 10.88 7.79
C VAL A 13 -2.32 10.95 6.58
N THR A 14 -2.30 12.08 5.89
CA THR A 14 -1.37 12.30 4.77
C THR A 14 -0.17 13.07 5.31
N ALA A 15 1.01 12.47 5.30
CA ALA A 15 2.20 12.99 5.96
C ALA A 15 3.48 12.77 5.14
N GLY A 16 4.57 13.39 5.59
CA GLY A 16 5.88 13.30 4.97
C GLY A 16 5.99 14.01 3.62
N ILE A 17 7.21 14.04 3.10
CA ILE A 17 7.56 14.79 1.87
C ILE A 17 6.89 14.23 0.60
N PHE A 18 6.61 12.93 0.58
CA PHE A 18 5.91 12.26 -0.52
C PHE A 18 4.39 12.32 -0.38
N ARG A 19 3.88 12.86 0.77
CA ARG A 19 2.45 12.94 1.04
C ARG A 19 1.75 11.59 0.93
N SER A 20 2.42 10.51 1.36
CA SER A 20 1.82 9.18 1.44
C SER A 20 0.72 9.15 2.51
N ASN A 21 -0.24 8.30 2.31
CA ASN A 21 -1.36 8.09 3.22
C ASN A 21 -1.05 6.97 4.21
N ALA A 22 -1.04 7.30 5.48
CA ALA A 22 -1.17 6.33 6.55
C ALA A 22 -2.64 6.22 6.96
N TYR A 23 -3.07 5.02 7.34
CA TYR A 23 -4.44 4.81 7.83
C TYR A 23 -4.40 4.29 9.25
N LEU A 24 -5.02 5.04 10.17
CA LEU A 24 -5.22 4.65 11.55
C LEU A 24 -6.60 4.01 11.68
N CYS A 25 -6.63 2.79 12.21
CA CYS A 25 -7.85 2.00 12.32
C CYS A 25 -8.05 1.56 13.76
N SER A 26 -9.26 1.77 14.28
CA SER A 26 -9.65 1.29 15.60
C SER A 26 -10.53 0.06 15.49
N ASP A 27 -10.12 -1.03 16.14
CA ASP A 27 -10.86 -2.30 16.15
C ASP A 27 -10.78 -2.93 17.56
N PRO A 28 -11.86 -3.49 18.09
CA PRO A 28 -11.84 -4.18 19.41
C PRO A 28 -10.87 -5.33 19.53
N ARG A 29 -10.48 -5.96 18.42
CA ARG A 29 -9.47 -7.03 18.36
C ARG A 29 -8.04 -6.49 18.45
N GLY A 30 -7.85 -5.20 18.17
CA GLY A 30 -6.59 -4.46 18.26
C GLY A 30 -6.50 -3.37 17.22
N ASP A 31 -6.19 -2.17 17.67
CA ASP A 31 -5.95 -1.04 16.77
C ASP A 31 -4.76 -1.30 15.87
N PHE A 32 -4.75 -0.72 14.69
CA PHE A 32 -3.66 -0.88 13.75
C PHE A 32 -3.40 0.37 12.91
N VAL A 33 -2.21 0.41 12.32
CA VAL A 33 -1.84 1.42 11.32
C VAL A 33 -1.40 0.72 10.03
N ILE A 34 -1.83 1.28 8.90
CA ILE A 34 -1.39 0.83 7.57
C ILE A 34 -0.48 1.89 6.99
N ASP A 35 0.65 1.45 6.44
CA ASP A 35 1.65 2.26 5.75
C ASP A 35 2.08 3.52 6.52
N PRO A 36 2.66 3.41 7.72
CA PRO A 36 3.17 4.58 8.45
C PRO A 36 4.43 5.12 7.77
N GLY A 37 4.27 6.12 6.92
CA GLY A 37 5.32 6.66 6.06
C GLY A 37 6.44 7.42 6.78
N LEU A 38 7.01 8.45 6.12
CA LEU A 38 8.24 9.12 6.56
C LEU A 38 8.07 10.14 7.71
N ASP A 39 6.85 10.38 8.19
CA ASP A 39 6.58 11.32 9.29
C ASP A 39 5.76 10.61 10.38
N PRO A 40 6.38 9.65 11.07
CA PRO A 40 5.67 8.84 12.08
C PRO A 40 5.22 9.67 13.28
N GLU A 41 5.89 10.77 13.61
CA GLU A 41 5.53 11.66 14.70
C GLU A 41 4.18 12.34 14.46
N THR A 42 3.94 12.80 13.23
CA THR A 42 2.64 13.38 12.83
C THR A 42 1.53 12.33 12.87
N ILE A 43 1.82 11.10 12.41
CA ILE A 43 0.86 9.99 12.43
C ILE A 43 0.55 9.57 13.87
N ASP A 44 1.56 9.45 14.72
CA ASP A 44 1.41 9.10 16.14
C ASP A 44 0.63 10.16 16.91
N ALA A 45 0.89 11.42 16.63
CA ALA A 45 0.14 12.51 17.25
C ALA A 45 -1.35 12.45 16.90
N ALA A 46 -1.71 12.06 15.66
CA ALA A 46 -3.09 11.81 15.25
C ALA A 46 -3.65 10.57 15.98
N ALA A 47 -2.89 9.47 16.06
CA ALA A 47 -3.30 8.27 16.79
C ALA A 47 -3.63 8.56 18.26
N ARG A 48 -2.75 9.29 18.96
CA ARG A 48 -2.99 9.70 20.34
C ARG A 48 -4.22 10.58 20.50
N HIS A 49 -4.43 11.53 19.59
CA HIS A 49 -5.62 12.39 19.60
C HIS A 49 -6.93 11.58 19.45
N LEU A 50 -6.90 10.54 18.62
CA LEU A 50 -8.02 9.64 18.35
C LEU A 50 -8.18 8.54 19.42
N GLY A 51 -7.22 8.41 20.37
CA GLY A 51 -7.22 7.34 21.35
C GLY A 51 -6.81 5.98 20.78
N ILE A 52 -6.25 5.95 19.57
CA ILE A 52 -5.81 4.73 18.86
C ILE A 52 -4.43 4.33 19.37
N ARG A 53 -4.27 3.05 19.74
CA ARG A 53 -3.02 2.47 20.24
C ARG A 53 -2.63 1.27 19.36
N PRO A 54 -1.90 1.47 18.24
CA PRO A 54 -1.64 0.41 17.29
C PRO A 54 -0.90 -0.78 17.91
N ARG A 55 -1.53 -1.95 17.84
CA ARG A 55 -0.92 -3.25 18.15
C ARG A 55 -0.26 -3.87 16.92
N TYR A 56 -0.69 -3.41 15.73
CA TYR A 56 -0.22 -3.94 14.47
C TYR A 56 0.13 -2.81 13.52
N VAL A 57 1.16 -3.05 12.72
CA VAL A 57 1.54 -2.25 11.57
C VAL A 57 1.46 -3.14 10.35
N PHE A 58 0.58 -2.82 9.43
CA PHE A 58 0.44 -3.56 8.18
C PHE A 58 1.02 -2.75 7.03
N CYS A 59 1.99 -3.31 6.30
CA CYS A 59 2.63 -2.64 5.17
C CYS A 59 2.13 -3.26 3.86
N THR A 60 1.57 -2.42 2.98
CA THR A 60 1.13 -2.86 1.65
C THR A 60 2.31 -3.28 0.78
N HIS A 61 3.44 -2.60 0.94
CA HIS A 61 4.70 -2.88 0.23
C HIS A 61 5.92 -2.25 0.94
N GLY A 62 7.11 -2.46 0.40
CA GLY A 62 8.37 -2.14 1.06
C GLY A 62 9.01 -0.79 0.70
N HIS A 63 8.34 0.13 0.01
CA HIS A 63 8.90 1.46 -0.25
C HIS A 63 9.02 2.29 1.02
N PHE A 64 10.06 3.10 1.09
CA PHE A 64 10.43 3.86 2.28
C PHE A 64 9.37 4.86 2.73
N ASP A 65 8.58 5.40 1.84
CA ASP A 65 7.50 6.34 2.14
C ASP A 65 6.21 5.66 2.63
N HIS A 66 6.17 4.34 2.64
CA HIS A 66 5.11 3.51 3.24
C HIS A 66 5.57 2.82 4.52
N ILE A 67 6.78 2.26 4.54
CA ILE A 67 7.27 1.50 5.70
C ILE A 67 8.15 2.34 6.65
N GLY A 68 8.50 3.57 6.27
CA GLY A 68 9.52 4.38 6.97
C GLY A 68 9.27 4.62 8.45
N GLY A 69 8.01 4.73 8.85
CA GLY A 69 7.60 4.92 10.26
C GLY A 69 7.31 3.63 11.01
N ALA A 70 7.34 2.45 10.36
CA ALA A 70 6.95 1.20 11.00
C ALA A 70 7.80 0.89 12.25
N ALA A 71 9.11 1.10 12.19
CA ALA A 71 9.99 0.92 13.34
C ALA A 71 9.70 1.89 14.51
N TYR A 72 9.13 3.05 14.24
CA TYR A 72 8.68 3.96 15.28
C TYR A 72 7.53 3.32 16.08
N PHE A 73 6.48 2.86 15.41
CA PHE A 73 5.34 2.22 16.06
C PHE A 73 5.73 0.92 16.75
N GLN A 74 6.63 0.14 16.15
CA GLN A 74 7.19 -1.06 16.78
C GLN A 74 7.86 -0.74 18.12
N ARG A 75 8.65 0.34 18.21
CA ARG A 75 9.30 0.76 19.45
C ARG A 75 8.36 1.43 20.44
N ALA A 76 7.47 2.31 19.96
CA ALA A 76 6.62 3.13 20.83
C ALA A 76 5.47 2.34 21.46
N TYR A 77 4.94 1.34 20.72
CA TYR A 77 3.75 0.59 21.12
C TYR A 77 3.99 -0.91 21.29
N GLY A 78 5.17 -1.42 20.93
CA GLY A 78 5.40 -2.86 20.82
C GLY A 78 4.60 -3.49 19.68
N ALA A 79 4.23 -2.69 18.68
CA ALA A 79 3.41 -3.15 17.57
C ALA A 79 4.11 -4.21 16.73
N GLU A 80 3.40 -5.26 16.34
CA GLU A 80 3.90 -6.25 15.40
C GLU A 80 3.80 -5.71 13.97
N VAL A 81 4.91 -5.77 13.23
CA VAL A 81 5.00 -5.25 11.86
C VAL A 81 4.88 -6.40 10.89
N PHE A 82 4.03 -6.28 9.86
CA PHE A 82 3.85 -7.28 8.82
C PHE A 82 4.25 -6.74 7.45
N LEU A 83 5.05 -7.52 6.72
CA LEU A 83 5.50 -7.20 5.37
C LEU A 83 5.60 -8.49 4.55
N ARG A 84 5.24 -8.43 3.27
CA ARG A 84 5.47 -9.54 2.36
C ARG A 84 6.98 -9.81 2.17
N THR A 85 7.37 -11.10 2.24
CA THR A 85 8.78 -11.55 2.13
C THR A 85 9.45 -11.03 0.85
N ALA A 86 8.71 -10.95 -0.25
CA ALA A 86 9.23 -10.49 -1.54
C ALA A 86 9.78 -9.05 -1.50
N ASP A 87 9.28 -8.21 -0.58
CA ASP A 87 9.73 -6.82 -0.42
C ASP A 87 10.81 -6.61 0.65
N LEU A 88 11.30 -7.67 1.28
CA LEU A 88 12.34 -7.53 2.30
C LEU A 88 13.61 -6.83 1.78
N LYS A 89 14.01 -7.12 0.53
CA LYS A 89 15.18 -6.46 -0.09
C LYS A 89 14.91 -4.99 -0.37
N LEU A 90 13.70 -4.68 -0.85
CA LEU A 90 13.25 -3.31 -1.13
C LEU A 90 13.27 -2.48 0.15
N MET A 91 12.64 -2.96 1.23
CA MET A 91 12.68 -2.33 2.55
C MET A 91 14.12 -2.03 2.99
N LYS A 92 15.02 -3.03 2.91
CA LYS A 92 16.43 -2.87 3.29
C LYS A 92 17.20 -1.84 2.46
N SER A 93 16.77 -1.60 1.22
CA SER A 93 17.37 -0.61 0.33
C SER A 93 16.83 0.82 0.54
N GLY A 94 15.83 1.04 1.38
CA GLY A 94 15.12 2.31 1.53
C GLY A 94 16.05 3.51 1.79
N ASN A 95 17.03 3.38 2.69
CA ASN A 95 18.00 4.45 2.94
C ASN A 95 18.93 4.73 1.75
N PHE A 96 19.27 3.69 0.96
CA PHE A 96 20.03 3.87 -0.27
C PHE A 96 19.21 4.61 -1.32
N MET A 97 17.93 4.28 -1.44
CA MET A 97 17.02 4.97 -2.37
C MET A 97 16.84 6.44 -1.99
N LEU A 98 16.63 6.75 -0.72
CA LEU A 98 16.55 8.14 -0.23
C LEU A 98 17.82 8.92 -0.59
N MET A 99 18.98 8.32 -0.35
CA MET A 99 20.28 8.93 -0.72
C MET A 99 20.41 9.13 -2.24
N ALA A 100 20.05 8.14 -3.05
CA ALA A 100 20.12 8.23 -4.52
C ALA A 100 19.19 9.32 -5.08
N MET A 101 18.02 9.52 -4.45
CA MET A 101 17.08 10.58 -4.78
C MET A 101 17.48 11.95 -4.18
N LYS A 102 18.61 12.03 -3.46
CA LYS A 102 19.11 13.25 -2.77
C LYS A 102 18.11 13.79 -1.75
N ILE A 103 17.39 12.92 -1.09
CA ILE A 103 16.45 13.26 -0.05
C ILE A 103 17.18 13.20 1.29
N ASP A 104 17.16 14.33 2.01
CA ASP A 104 17.75 14.45 3.35
C ASP A 104 16.77 13.86 4.39
N ALA A 105 16.60 12.54 4.34
CA ALA A 105 15.83 11.79 5.30
C ALA A 105 16.51 10.42 5.53
N ARG A 106 16.27 9.86 6.70
CA ARG A 106 16.76 8.52 7.06
C ARG A 106 15.70 7.77 7.84
N ILE A 107 15.45 6.52 7.45
CA ILE A 107 14.54 5.63 8.14
C ILE A 107 15.30 4.66 9.04
N THR A 108 14.70 4.30 10.18
CA THR A 108 15.07 3.11 10.94
C THR A 108 14.27 1.94 10.38
N LEU A 109 14.95 0.84 10.07
CA LEU A 109 14.27 -0.34 9.56
C LEU A 109 13.54 -1.07 10.70
N PRO A 110 12.29 -1.51 10.49
CA PRO A 110 11.60 -2.40 11.41
C PRO A 110 12.16 -3.82 11.36
N ASP A 111 11.79 -4.63 12.33
CA ASP A 111 11.95 -6.08 12.31
C ASP A 111 10.56 -6.72 12.04
N PRO A 112 10.20 -6.99 10.77
CA PRO A 112 8.88 -7.43 10.42
C PRO A 112 8.70 -8.94 10.53
N THR A 113 7.51 -9.37 10.91
CA THR A 113 6.98 -10.69 10.62
C THR A 113 6.76 -10.80 9.11
N LEU A 114 7.51 -11.69 8.48
CA LEU A 114 7.50 -11.84 7.04
C LEU A 114 6.39 -12.79 6.58
N LEU A 115 5.56 -12.31 5.66
CA LEU A 115 4.47 -13.06 5.06
C LEU A 115 4.94 -13.72 3.76
N PRO A 116 5.11 -15.06 3.75
CA PRO A 116 5.53 -15.79 2.57
C PRO A 116 4.36 -16.10 1.62
N GLY A 117 4.69 -16.62 0.43
CA GLY A 117 3.72 -17.20 -0.51
C GLY A 117 3.00 -16.18 -1.38
N GLU A 118 2.18 -16.72 -2.29
CA GLU A 118 1.47 -15.96 -3.32
C GLU A 118 -0.06 -16.08 -3.20
N THR A 119 -0.53 -16.66 -2.12
CA THR A 119 -1.96 -16.83 -1.83
C THR A 119 -2.42 -15.84 -0.76
N ALA A 120 -3.71 -15.56 -0.73
CA ALA A 120 -4.31 -14.74 0.32
C ALA A 120 -4.07 -15.35 1.70
N MET A 121 -3.86 -14.51 2.71
CA MET A 121 -3.54 -14.91 4.07
C MET A 121 -4.25 -14.02 5.09
N SER A 122 -4.99 -14.61 6.02
CA SER A 122 -5.56 -13.91 7.18
C SER A 122 -4.52 -13.72 8.26
N ILE A 123 -4.48 -12.52 8.84
CA ILE A 123 -3.48 -12.09 9.82
C ILE A 123 -4.17 -11.55 11.08
N ALA A 124 -3.47 -11.67 12.22
CA ALA A 124 -3.90 -11.11 13.51
C ALA A 124 -5.29 -11.62 13.95
N GLY A 125 -5.55 -12.94 13.84
CA GLY A 125 -6.83 -13.55 14.20
C GLY A 125 -7.96 -13.08 13.29
N ASP A 126 -7.75 -13.14 11.99
CA ASP A 126 -8.67 -12.71 10.93
C ASP A 126 -9.07 -11.22 11.02
N LEU A 127 -8.18 -10.39 11.58
CA LEU A 127 -8.39 -8.94 11.62
C LEU A 127 -8.33 -8.34 10.21
N VAL A 128 -7.32 -8.72 9.45
CA VAL A 128 -7.12 -8.32 8.05
C VAL A 128 -6.74 -9.52 7.19
N SER A 129 -6.97 -9.41 5.87
CA SER A 129 -6.48 -10.36 4.87
C SER A 129 -5.52 -9.67 3.91
N TYR A 130 -4.35 -10.29 3.70
CA TYR A 130 -3.40 -9.88 2.68
C TYR A 130 -3.69 -10.64 1.39
N HIS A 131 -3.89 -9.91 0.31
CA HIS A 131 -4.06 -10.44 -1.03
C HIS A 131 -2.88 -10.00 -1.89
N PRO A 132 -1.96 -10.91 -2.27
CA PRO A 132 -0.83 -10.55 -3.14
C PRO A 132 -1.28 -9.89 -4.44
N LEU A 133 -0.67 -8.75 -4.75
CA LEU A 133 -0.91 -8.02 -5.99
C LEU A 133 0.41 -7.44 -6.49
N PRO A 134 1.38 -8.31 -6.87
CA PRO A 134 2.67 -7.85 -7.35
C PRO A 134 2.54 -7.05 -8.65
N GLY A 135 3.52 -6.19 -8.90
CA GLY A 135 3.60 -5.36 -10.10
C GLY A 135 4.12 -3.96 -9.81
N HIS A 136 3.55 -3.21 -8.85
CA HIS A 136 4.20 -1.98 -8.35
C HIS A 136 5.51 -2.31 -7.60
N THR A 137 5.46 -3.34 -6.74
CA THR A 137 6.64 -4.03 -6.22
C THR A 137 6.42 -5.54 -6.25
N PRO A 138 7.48 -6.36 -6.10
CA PRO A 138 7.32 -7.81 -6.01
C PRO A 138 6.47 -8.26 -4.82
N GLY A 139 6.48 -7.50 -3.74
CA GLY A 139 5.74 -7.79 -2.50
C GLY A 139 4.47 -6.99 -2.31
N SER A 140 4.04 -6.20 -3.29
CA SER A 140 2.79 -5.45 -3.20
C SER A 140 1.61 -6.35 -2.88
N ALA A 141 0.72 -5.86 -2.00
CA ALA A 141 -0.48 -6.55 -1.60
C ALA A 141 -1.63 -5.57 -1.36
N LEU A 142 -2.84 -6.04 -1.60
CA LEU A 142 -4.03 -5.41 -1.05
C LEU A 142 -4.23 -5.91 0.38
N ILE A 143 -4.59 -5.00 1.28
CA ILE A 143 -4.95 -5.36 2.65
C ILE A 143 -6.45 -5.13 2.79
N GLU A 144 -7.20 -6.21 2.98
CA GLU A 144 -8.63 -6.18 3.16
C GLU A 144 -8.99 -6.12 4.64
N TYR A 145 -9.93 -5.22 4.98
CA TYR A 145 -10.53 -5.07 6.30
C TYR A 145 -12.02 -4.80 6.13
N GLY A 146 -12.84 -5.80 6.31
CA GLY A 146 -14.29 -5.71 6.07
C GLY A 146 -14.60 -5.33 4.61
N GLN A 147 -15.28 -4.21 4.40
CA GLN A 147 -15.59 -3.67 3.06
C GLN A 147 -14.54 -2.65 2.57
N HIS A 148 -13.37 -2.64 3.17
CA HIS A 148 -12.29 -1.70 2.88
C HIS A 148 -11.08 -2.44 2.32
N ILE A 149 -10.49 -1.90 1.27
CA ILE A 149 -9.24 -2.40 0.69
C ILE A 149 -8.22 -1.26 0.70
N PHE A 150 -7.09 -1.48 1.35
CA PHE A 150 -5.92 -0.61 1.28
C PHE A 150 -5.01 -1.12 0.18
N SER A 151 -4.91 -0.33 -0.89
CA SER A 151 -4.28 -0.77 -2.14
C SER A 151 -2.80 -0.39 -2.25
N GLY A 152 -2.27 0.38 -1.27
CA GLY A 152 -0.95 0.98 -1.43
C GLY A 152 -0.86 1.69 -2.78
N ASP A 153 0.23 1.44 -3.49
CA ASP A 153 0.50 2.09 -4.78
C ASP A 153 0.10 1.24 -6.00
N SER A 154 -0.64 0.16 -5.75
CA SER A 154 -1.12 -0.67 -6.87
C SER A 154 -2.36 -0.11 -7.57
N LEU A 155 -3.22 0.65 -6.86
CA LEU A 155 -4.46 1.20 -7.41
C LEU A 155 -4.81 2.52 -6.74
N TYR A 156 -4.99 3.57 -7.53
CA TYR A 156 -5.39 4.90 -7.09
C TYR A 156 -6.81 5.26 -7.54
N ALA A 157 -7.42 6.21 -6.84
CA ALA A 157 -8.70 6.78 -7.27
C ALA A 157 -8.57 7.51 -8.62
N GLN A 158 -7.39 8.10 -8.87
CA GLN A 158 -7.05 8.78 -10.12
C GLN A 158 -5.59 8.48 -10.46
N GLY A 159 -5.28 8.20 -11.73
CA GLY A 159 -3.94 7.82 -12.14
C GLY A 159 -3.62 6.36 -11.80
N ILE A 160 -2.36 6.01 -11.94
CA ILE A 160 -1.81 4.68 -11.68
C ILE A 160 -0.51 4.85 -10.90
N GLY A 161 -0.26 3.96 -9.95
CA GLY A 161 0.96 3.95 -9.15
C GLY A 161 2.18 3.43 -9.91
N LEU A 162 2.54 4.09 -11.01
CA LEU A 162 3.77 3.80 -11.75
C LEU A 162 4.87 4.76 -11.31
N SER A 163 5.97 4.23 -10.82
CA SER A 163 7.07 5.00 -10.23
C SER A 163 8.37 4.91 -11.04
N SER A 164 8.48 3.95 -11.95
CA SER A 164 9.73 3.60 -12.65
C SER A 164 10.88 3.24 -11.69
N LEU A 165 10.54 2.81 -10.48
CA LEU A 165 11.51 2.35 -9.50
C LEU A 165 11.89 0.88 -9.74
N PRO A 166 13.05 0.43 -9.24
CA PRO A 166 13.46 -0.95 -9.39
C PRO A 166 12.47 -1.94 -8.78
N GLY A 167 12.12 -2.98 -9.55
CA GLY A 167 11.20 -4.03 -9.12
C GLY A 167 9.77 -3.86 -9.65
N GLU A 168 9.46 -2.75 -10.33
CA GLU A 168 8.17 -2.52 -10.97
C GLU A 168 8.03 -3.39 -12.24
N ASP A 169 6.88 -4.04 -12.37
CA ASP A 169 6.48 -4.85 -13.54
C ASP A 169 5.08 -4.44 -14.01
N HIS A 170 5.05 -3.61 -15.04
CA HIS A 170 3.80 -3.05 -15.57
C HIS A 170 2.88 -4.11 -16.17
N ALA A 171 3.44 -5.14 -16.81
CA ALA A 171 2.64 -6.20 -17.42
C ALA A 171 1.97 -7.05 -16.34
N LEU A 172 2.71 -7.37 -15.28
CA LEU A 172 2.18 -8.10 -14.13
C LEU A 172 1.13 -7.27 -13.38
N LEU A 173 1.40 -5.97 -13.14
CA LEU A 173 0.43 -5.08 -12.49
C LEU A 173 -0.87 -5.02 -13.30
N ARG A 174 -0.77 -4.84 -14.62
CA ARG A 174 -1.93 -4.82 -15.52
C ARG A 174 -2.74 -6.10 -15.44
N THR A 175 -2.07 -7.25 -15.49
CA THR A 175 -2.71 -8.56 -15.38
C THR A 175 -3.46 -8.69 -14.06
N ASN A 176 -2.82 -8.32 -12.95
CA ASN A 176 -3.41 -8.42 -11.63
C ASN A 176 -4.57 -7.44 -11.42
N LEU A 177 -4.46 -6.20 -11.94
CA LEU A 177 -5.57 -5.24 -11.89
C LEU A 177 -6.76 -5.67 -12.74
N ASN A 178 -6.53 -6.25 -13.93
CA ASN A 178 -7.61 -6.82 -14.74
C ASN A 178 -8.34 -7.97 -14.00
N ASN A 179 -7.61 -8.79 -13.24
CA ASN A 179 -8.20 -9.86 -12.47
C ASN A 179 -9.06 -9.33 -11.30
N LEU A 180 -8.81 -8.13 -10.79
CA LEU A 180 -9.66 -7.52 -9.75
C LEU A 180 -11.02 -7.08 -10.31
N VAL A 181 -11.06 -6.68 -11.57
CA VAL A 181 -12.31 -6.26 -12.23
C VAL A 181 -13.27 -7.45 -12.29
N GLY A 182 -14.45 -7.31 -11.67
CA GLY A 182 -15.44 -8.38 -11.56
C GLY A 182 -15.25 -9.32 -10.34
N GLN A 183 -14.13 -9.22 -9.61
CA GLN A 183 -13.92 -9.96 -8.35
C GLN A 183 -14.21 -9.08 -7.13
N VAL A 184 -13.83 -7.81 -7.18
CA VAL A 184 -14.07 -6.84 -6.09
C VAL A 184 -15.43 -6.18 -6.32
N PRO A 185 -16.33 -6.18 -5.31
CA PRO A 185 -17.62 -5.48 -5.40
C PRO A 185 -17.43 -3.98 -5.67
N GLU A 186 -18.28 -3.39 -6.52
CA GLU A 186 -18.16 -1.98 -6.90
C GLU A 186 -18.34 -1.00 -5.73
N ASP A 187 -19.03 -1.40 -4.67
CA ASP A 187 -19.25 -0.59 -3.47
C ASP A 187 -18.10 -0.66 -2.44
N THR A 188 -17.12 -1.54 -2.67
CA THR A 188 -15.90 -1.63 -1.86
C THR A 188 -15.16 -0.29 -1.84
N LEU A 189 -14.76 0.17 -0.66
CA LEU A 189 -13.96 1.38 -0.50
C LEU A 189 -12.48 1.07 -0.66
N ILE A 190 -11.86 1.72 -1.64
CA ILE A 190 -10.43 1.62 -1.91
C ILE A 190 -9.72 2.80 -1.24
N HIS A 191 -8.67 2.48 -0.48
CA HIS A 191 -7.84 3.41 0.27
C HIS A 191 -6.40 3.33 -0.27
N PRO A 192 -5.99 4.25 -1.18
CA PRO A 192 -4.69 4.18 -1.84
C PRO A 192 -3.56 4.75 -0.97
N GLY A 193 -2.33 4.41 -1.33
CA GLY A 193 -1.13 4.99 -0.74
C GLY A 193 -0.98 6.48 -1.01
N HIS A 194 -1.54 6.98 -2.11
CA HIS A 194 -1.57 8.41 -2.44
C HIS A 194 -2.95 8.84 -2.94
N GLY A 195 -3.33 10.09 -2.62
CA GLY A 195 -4.59 10.68 -3.08
C GLY A 195 -5.83 10.29 -2.25
N PRO A 196 -7.03 10.49 -2.78
CA PRO A 196 -8.28 10.27 -2.07
C PRO A 196 -8.70 8.79 -2.10
N SER A 197 -9.49 8.39 -1.10
CA SER A 197 -10.26 7.15 -1.14
C SER A 197 -11.46 7.28 -2.07
N ALA A 198 -11.86 6.17 -2.70
CA ALA A 198 -13.03 6.14 -3.58
C ALA A 198 -13.67 4.74 -3.59
N ARG A 199 -14.93 4.63 -4.04
CA ARG A 199 -15.54 3.34 -4.32
C ARG A 199 -14.90 2.71 -5.56
N PHE A 200 -14.73 1.40 -5.56
CA PHE A 200 -14.09 0.70 -6.68
C PHE A 200 -14.83 0.94 -8.01
N GLY A 201 -16.16 0.90 -8.01
CA GLY A 201 -16.95 1.21 -9.20
C GLY A 201 -16.76 2.65 -9.71
N ASP A 202 -16.55 3.62 -8.81
CA ASP A 202 -16.27 5.00 -9.22
C ASP A 202 -14.87 5.12 -9.83
N ILE A 203 -13.89 4.36 -9.31
CA ILE A 203 -12.56 4.27 -9.91
C ILE A 203 -12.64 3.72 -11.33
N LEU A 204 -13.34 2.60 -11.52
CA LEU A 204 -13.50 1.99 -12.84
C LEU A 204 -14.18 2.92 -13.86
N ARG A 205 -15.14 3.73 -13.42
CA ARG A 205 -15.88 4.66 -14.30
C ARG A 205 -15.12 5.95 -14.62
N ASN A 206 -14.31 6.45 -13.68
CA ASN A 206 -13.79 7.82 -13.75
C ASN A 206 -12.25 7.92 -13.86
N ASN A 207 -11.52 6.81 -13.70
CA ASN A 207 -10.05 6.80 -13.81
C ASN A 207 -9.64 6.43 -15.23
N GLN A 208 -9.56 7.44 -16.12
CA GLN A 208 -9.18 7.23 -17.51
C GLN A 208 -7.78 6.62 -17.67
N ALA A 209 -6.81 7.04 -16.85
CA ALA A 209 -5.46 6.50 -16.89
C ALA A 209 -5.43 5.00 -16.57
N LEU A 210 -6.26 4.54 -15.64
CA LEU A 210 -6.44 3.13 -15.34
C LEU A 210 -7.09 2.39 -16.53
N ALA A 211 -8.16 2.94 -17.09
CA ALA A 211 -8.83 2.35 -18.25
C ALA A 211 -7.85 2.17 -19.42
N ASP A 212 -7.09 3.21 -19.74
CA ASP A 212 -6.08 3.16 -20.81
C ASP A 212 -4.98 2.14 -20.50
N PHE A 213 -4.53 2.05 -19.25
CA PHE A 213 -3.52 1.09 -18.84
C PHE A 213 -4.00 -0.36 -18.95
N LEU A 214 -5.23 -0.64 -18.57
CA LEU A 214 -5.79 -2.00 -18.58
C LEU A 214 -5.95 -2.57 -20.00
N VAL A 215 -6.17 -1.73 -21.02
CA VAL A 215 -6.36 -2.16 -22.41
C VAL A 215 -5.07 -2.20 -23.23
N GLN A 216 -3.92 -1.75 -22.70
CA GLN A 216 -2.65 -1.82 -23.42
C GLN A 216 -2.28 -3.27 -23.72
N PRO A 217 -1.81 -3.60 -24.94
CA PRO A 217 -1.33 -4.95 -25.25
C PRO A 217 -0.12 -5.30 -24.37
N ALA A 218 0.02 -6.59 -24.03
CA ALA A 218 1.21 -7.06 -23.35
C ALA A 218 2.46 -6.69 -24.18
N GLU A 219 3.44 -6.03 -23.59
CA GLU A 219 4.72 -5.76 -24.23
C GLU A 219 5.35 -7.10 -24.63
N GLY A 220 5.45 -7.38 -25.94
CA GLY A 220 6.04 -8.64 -26.44
C GLY A 220 5.41 -9.25 -27.68
N SER A 221 4.25 -8.76 -28.15
CA SER A 221 3.68 -9.24 -29.42
C SER A 221 4.10 -8.38 -30.63
N ALA A 222 5.38 -8.00 -30.71
CA ALA A 222 5.92 -7.57 -31.99
C ALA A 222 5.92 -8.80 -32.90
N THR A 223 4.90 -8.94 -33.73
CA THR A 223 4.88 -9.88 -34.84
C THR A 223 6.15 -9.68 -35.65
N SER A 224 7.06 -10.65 -35.60
CA SER A 224 8.11 -10.82 -36.59
C SER A 224 7.38 -10.99 -37.94
N GLY A 225 7.16 -9.89 -38.61
CA GLY A 225 6.77 -9.92 -40.01
C GLY A 225 7.88 -10.60 -40.82
N VAL A 226 7.69 -11.88 -41.05
CA VAL A 226 8.48 -12.59 -42.08
C VAL A 226 8.01 -12.00 -43.41
N GLY A 227 8.82 -11.08 -43.94
CA GLY A 227 8.72 -10.68 -45.33
C GLY A 227 9.21 -11.83 -46.18
N ALA A 228 8.35 -12.31 -47.04
CA ALA A 228 8.68 -13.16 -48.18
C ALA A 228 9.35 -12.35 -49.31
#